data_940945586387ae6c4c350dc0c8ca6ac1
#
_entry.id   940945586387ae6c4c350dc0c8ca6ac1
#
_cell.length_a   1.000
_cell.length_b   1.000
_cell.length_c   1.000
_cell.angle_alpha   90.00
_cell.angle_beta   90.00
_cell.angle_gamma   90.00
#
_symmetry.space_group_name_H-M   'P 1'
#
loop_
_entity.id
_entity.type
_entity.pdbx_description
1 polymer ?
#
loop_
_entity_poly.entity_id
_entity_poly.type
_entity_poly.pdbx_seq_one_letter_code
_entity_poly.pdbx_strand_id
1 'polypeptide(L)'
;MLFRSILLISNTKTNKVDSLKIFNNVFIIEKDTLIKDGYHQIKGGLLNGAFKKGKLDNILITKNTEMVYYLYNDEDLQLIGIDKTVCSALKMNFMDGEINDITFLNAPIGDVYPENELPFNERTLKGFTWRKKERPETLNDLFDKNDKEDQFPSILKFKYPEKEIGIAPVN
;
A
#
# COMPACT_ATOMS: atom_id res chain seq x y z
N MET A 1 -5.96 -4.79 20.11
CA MET A 1 -6.59 -4.05 19.00
C MET A 1 -5.51 -3.31 18.24
N LEU A 2 -5.17 -3.72 17.03
CA LEU A 2 -4.13 -3.06 16.23
C LEU A 2 -4.79 -1.96 15.40
N PHE A 3 -4.52 -0.71 15.74
CA PHE A 3 -4.97 0.44 14.94
C PHE A 3 -4.05 0.59 13.74
N ARG A 4 -4.60 0.54 12.54
CA ARG A 4 -3.92 0.99 11.32
C ARG A 4 -4.12 2.49 11.22
N SER A 5 -3.04 3.24 11.07
CA SER A 5 -3.11 4.68 10.84
C SER A 5 -2.68 4.98 9.42
N ILE A 6 -3.53 5.68 8.68
CA ILE A 6 -3.26 6.16 7.33
C ILE A 6 -3.20 7.69 7.42
N LEU A 7 -2.10 8.26 6.94
CA LEU A 7 -1.88 9.70 6.89
C LEU A 7 -1.66 10.12 5.43
N LEU A 8 -2.56 10.93 4.91
CA LEU A 8 -2.43 11.61 3.63
C LEU A 8 -1.98 13.05 3.89
N ILE A 9 -0.89 13.45 3.26
CA ILE A 9 -0.33 14.80 3.36
C ILE A 9 -0.55 15.50 2.03
N SER A 10 -1.25 16.62 2.06
CA SER A 10 -1.54 17.44 0.89
C SER A 10 -0.73 18.72 0.90
N ASN A 11 -0.33 19.17 -0.27
CA ASN A 11 0.31 20.45 -0.47
C ASN A 11 -0.75 21.58 -0.40
N THR A 12 -0.62 22.48 0.55
CA THR A 12 -1.58 23.55 0.79
C THR A 12 -1.66 24.59 -0.34
N LYS A 13 -0.60 24.70 -1.18
CA LYS A 13 -0.58 25.64 -2.30
C LYS A 13 -1.24 25.04 -3.55
N THR A 14 -1.09 23.76 -3.78
CA THR A 14 -1.58 23.08 -4.99
C THR A 14 -2.86 22.30 -4.77
N ASN A 15 -3.25 22.09 -3.53
CA ASN A 15 -4.37 21.26 -3.08
C ASN A 15 -4.28 19.80 -3.59
N LYS A 16 -3.05 19.32 -3.87
CA LYS A 16 -2.78 17.96 -4.33
C LYS A 16 -2.12 17.14 -3.24
N VAL A 17 -2.35 15.85 -3.26
CA VAL A 17 -1.67 14.92 -2.35
C VAL A 17 -0.18 14.87 -2.70
N ASP A 18 0.68 15.02 -1.69
CA ASP A 18 2.14 14.95 -1.78
C ASP A 18 2.67 13.61 -1.30
N SER A 19 2.12 13.10 -0.19
CA SER A 19 2.58 11.84 0.35
C SER A 19 1.50 11.06 1.10
N LEU A 20 1.73 9.76 1.20
CA LEU A 20 0.93 8.79 1.93
C LEU A 20 1.83 8.07 2.94
N LYS A 21 1.39 7.96 4.19
CA LYS A 21 2.05 7.13 5.19
C LYS A 21 1.04 6.17 5.80
N ILE A 22 1.41 4.90 5.89
CA ILE A 22 0.61 3.87 6.54
C ILE A 22 1.47 3.22 7.61
N PHE A 23 0.96 3.21 8.84
CA PHE A 23 1.63 2.67 10.01
C PHE A 23 0.94 1.40 10.47
N ASN A 24 1.74 0.44 10.92
CA ASN A 24 1.30 -0.81 11.52
C ASN A 24 0.51 -1.72 10.57
N ASN A 25 1.14 -2.80 10.16
CA ASN A 25 0.53 -3.85 9.32
C ASN A 25 0.00 -3.35 7.96
N VAL A 26 0.92 -2.86 7.14
CA VAL A 26 0.65 -2.61 5.72
C VAL A 26 0.30 -3.94 5.05
N PHE A 27 -0.78 -3.95 4.30
CA PHE A 27 -1.15 -5.08 3.45
C PHE A 27 -1.77 -4.53 2.16
N ILE A 28 -1.09 -4.73 1.04
CA ILE A 28 -1.55 -4.38 -0.30
C ILE A 28 -2.00 -5.67 -0.96
N ILE A 29 -3.18 -5.65 -1.55
CA ILE A 29 -3.74 -6.79 -2.27
C ILE A 29 -4.31 -6.28 -3.59
N GLU A 30 -3.89 -6.92 -4.67
CA GLU A 30 -4.46 -6.76 -5.99
C GLU A 30 -4.92 -8.11 -6.51
N LYS A 31 -6.16 -8.18 -7.03
CA LYS A 31 -6.64 -9.41 -7.63
C LYS A 31 -6.00 -9.60 -8.99
N ASP A 32 -5.41 -10.76 -9.21
CA ASP A 32 -4.92 -11.16 -10.51
C ASP A 32 -6.07 -11.25 -11.52
N THR A 33 -5.83 -10.80 -12.74
CA THR A 33 -6.84 -10.77 -13.82
C THR A 33 -6.82 -12.02 -14.69
N LEU A 34 -5.72 -12.75 -14.69
CA LEU A 34 -5.49 -13.92 -15.56
C LEU A 34 -5.71 -15.23 -14.80
N ILE A 35 -5.30 -15.30 -13.54
CA ILE A 35 -5.45 -16.48 -12.69
C ILE A 35 -6.68 -16.35 -11.79
N LYS A 36 -7.60 -17.31 -11.92
CA LYS A 36 -8.74 -17.40 -11.01
C LYS A 36 -8.23 -17.62 -9.57
N ASP A 37 -8.71 -16.79 -8.65
CA ASP A 37 -8.30 -16.82 -7.24
C ASP A 37 -6.80 -16.52 -7.00
N GLY A 38 -6.11 -15.93 -8.00
CA GLY A 38 -4.78 -15.34 -7.87
C GLY A 38 -4.85 -13.95 -7.24
N TYR A 39 -3.86 -13.63 -6.40
CA TYR A 39 -3.73 -12.32 -5.77
C TYR A 39 -2.27 -11.93 -5.62
N HIS A 40 -1.91 -10.77 -6.17
CA HIS A 40 -0.66 -10.12 -5.83
C HIS A 40 -0.78 -9.55 -4.41
N GLN A 41 0.22 -9.81 -3.58
CA GLN A 41 0.16 -9.47 -2.18
C GLN A 41 1.50 -8.92 -1.71
N ILE A 42 1.48 -7.80 -1.01
CA ILE A 42 2.66 -7.23 -0.38
C ILE A 42 2.29 -6.82 1.04
N LYS A 43 3.13 -7.20 1.99
CA LYS A 43 2.94 -6.95 3.40
C LYS A 43 4.19 -6.36 4.02
N GLY A 44 4.02 -5.48 5.01
CA GLY A 44 5.12 -4.87 5.75
C GLY A 44 4.64 -4.10 6.98
N GLY A 45 5.55 -3.46 7.70
CA GLY A 45 5.21 -2.72 8.90
C GLY A 45 4.87 -1.25 8.65
N LEU A 46 5.53 -0.63 7.67
CA LEU A 46 5.42 0.80 7.36
C LEU A 46 5.43 1.00 5.84
N LEU A 47 4.55 1.86 5.35
CA LEU A 47 4.57 2.33 3.96
C LEU A 47 4.74 3.84 3.92
N ASN A 48 5.65 4.30 3.07
CA ASN A 48 5.76 5.70 2.65
C ASN A 48 5.55 5.77 1.14
N GLY A 49 4.55 6.54 0.71
CA GLY A 49 4.26 6.80 -0.69
C GLY A 49 4.53 8.26 -1.02
N ALA A 50 5.11 8.51 -2.18
CA ALA A 50 5.32 9.84 -2.72
C ALA A 50 4.46 10.06 -3.97
N PHE A 51 3.91 11.26 -4.10
CA PHE A 51 3.09 11.66 -5.24
C PHE A 51 3.82 12.74 -6.04
N LYS A 52 3.71 12.66 -7.35
CA LYS A 52 4.24 13.66 -8.28
C LYS A 52 3.14 14.11 -9.22
N LYS A 53 2.88 15.40 -9.26
CA LYS A 53 1.79 15.99 -10.05
C LYS A 53 0.40 15.38 -9.75
N GLY A 54 0.19 14.87 -8.51
CA GLY A 54 -1.07 14.26 -8.08
C GLY A 54 -1.24 12.78 -8.45
N LYS A 55 -0.23 12.15 -9.07
CA LYS A 55 -0.17 10.70 -9.32
C LYS A 55 0.81 10.05 -8.35
N LEU A 56 0.56 8.82 -7.95
CA LEU A 56 1.51 8.03 -7.15
C LEU A 56 2.77 7.79 -7.99
N ASP A 57 3.93 8.17 -7.46
CA ASP A 57 5.22 8.09 -8.13
C ASP A 57 6.01 6.88 -7.62
N ASN A 58 6.08 6.72 -6.31
CA ASN A 58 6.71 5.56 -5.71
C ASN A 58 6.14 5.24 -4.33
N ILE A 59 6.35 4.00 -3.89
CA ILE A 59 6.14 3.56 -2.52
C ILE A 59 7.38 2.84 -2.00
N LEU A 60 7.64 3.02 -0.73
CA LEU A 60 8.65 2.27 0.02
C LEU A 60 7.96 1.57 1.19
N ILE A 61 8.03 0.23 1.21
CA ILE A 61 7.52 -0.60 2.28
C ILE A 61 8.69 -1.14 3.07
N THR A 62 8.62 -1.05 4.39
CA THR A 62 9.70 -1.45 5.29
C THR A 62 9.18 -2.27 6.47
N LYS A 63 10.09 -2.87 7.21
CA LYS A 63 9.87 -3.72 8.38
C LYS A 63 9.18 -5.04 8.05
N ASN A 64 10.00 -6.05 7.83
CA ASN A 64 9.58 -7.42 7.55
C ASN A 64 8.62 -7.48 6.34
N THR A 65 9.13 -7.11 5.19
CA THR A 65 8.36 -7.07 3.96
C THR A 65 8.30 -8.47 3.35
N GLU A 66 7.10 -8.92 3.04
CA GLU A 66 6.81 -10.18 2.39
C GLU A 66 6.03 -9.88 1.11
N MET A 67 6.32 -10.62 0.03
CA MET A 67 5.63 -10.49 -1.25
C MET A 67 5.25 -11.86 -1.80
N VAL A 68 4.07 -11.93 -2.41
CA VAL A 68 3.65 -12.97 -3.36
C VAL A 68 3.16 -12.26 -4.61
N TYR A 69 3.82 -12.52 -5.73
CA TYR A 69 3.54 -11.83 -6.98
C TYR A 69 3.56 -12.79 -8.16
N TYR A 70 2.53 -12.74 -9.01
CA TYR A 70 2.42 -13.55 -10.22
C TYR A 70 3.15 -12.84 -11.35
N LEU A 71 4.13 -13.50 -11.95
CA LEU A 71 4.96 -12.98 -13.02
C LEU A 71 4.48 -13.53 -14.35
N TYR A 72 4.27 -12.66 -15.31
CA TYR A 72 3.82 -12.99 -16.64
C TYR A 72 4.84 -12.58 -17.69
N ASN A 73 4.84 -13.29 -18.79
CA ASN A 73 5.55 -12.88 -19.98
C ASN A 73 4.79 -11.73 -20.66
N ASP A 74 5.50 -10.68 -21.01
CA ASP A 74 4.90 -9.47 -21.61
C ASP A 74 4.35 -9.71 -23.02
N GLU A 75 4.86 -10.71 -23.76
CA GLU A 75 4.47 -10.95 -25.14
C GLU A 75 3.16 -11.75 -25.26
N ASP A 76 3.02 -12.81 -24.46
CA ASP A 76 1.90 -13.76 -24.58
C ASP A 76 1.07 -13.91 -23.31
N LEU A 77 1.40 -13.16 -22.27
CA LEU A 77 0.74 -13.18 -20.98
C LEU A 77 0.71 -14.58 -20.31
N GLN A 78 1.64 -15.45 -20.69
CA GLN A 78 1.80 -16.73 -20.00
C GLN A 78 2.44 -16.53 -18.63
N LEU A 79 1.93 -17.27 -17.63
CA LEU A 79 2.50 -17.24 -16.29
C LEU A 79 3.91 -17.85 -16.30
N ILE A 80 4.91 -17.05 -15.98
CA ILE A 80 6.29 -17.48 -15.78
C ILE A 80 6.43 -18.21 -14.45
N GLY A 81 5.79 -17.68 -13.41
CA GLY A 81 5.84 -18.25 -12.07
C GLY A 81 5.30 -17.30 -11.01
N ILE A 82 5.40 -17.75 -9.77
CA ILE A 82 4.95 -17.00 -8.59
C ILE A 82 6.17 -16.64 -7.76
N ASP A 83 6.50 -15.37 -7.71
CA ASP A 83 7.58 -14.86 -6.85
C ASP A 83 7.09 -14.81 -5.40
N LYS A 84 7.83 -15.47 -4.51
CA LYS A 84 7.59 -15.44 -3.08
C LYS A 84 8.86 -14.97 -2.38
N THR A 85 8.91 -13.70 -2.04
CA THR A 85 10.10 -13.05 -1.52
C THR A 85 9.85 -12.40 -0.16
N VAL A 86 10.83 -12.51 0.71
CA VAL A 86 10.93 -11.81 2.00
C VAL A 86 12.15 -10.90 1.97
N CYS A 87 12.00 -9.66 2.43
CA CYS A 87 13.10 -8.70 2.49
C CYS A 87 12.90 -7.70 3.64
N SER A 88 13.94 -6.91 3.92
CA SER A 88 13.81 -5.84 4.93
C SER A 88 12.96 -4.67 4.43
N ALA A 89 13.08 -4.37 3.13
CA ALA A 89 12.31 -3.31 2.48
C ALA A 89 12.10 -3.60 0.99
N LEU A 90 11.03 -3.03 0.45
CA LEU A 90 10.66 -3.13 -0.96
C LEU A 90 10.28 -1.73 -1.46
N LYS A 91 10.83 -1.34 -2.59
CA LYS A 91 10.45 -0.12 -3.30
C LYS A 91 9.73 -0.47 -4.59
N MET A 92 8.62 0.20 -4.86
CA MET A 92 7.90 0.14 -6.13
C MET A 92 7.88 1.51 -6.75
N ASN A 93 8.21 1.62 -8.02
CA ASN A 93 8.06 2.84 -8.80
C ASN A 93 6.88 2.67 -9.76
N PHE A 94 6.16 3.77 -9.98
CA PHE A 94 4.97 3.79 -10.83
C PHE A 94 5.18 4.71 -12.02
N MET A 95 4.69 4.29 -13.18
CA MET A 95 4.63 5.10 -14.38
C MET A 95 3.21 5.01 -14.94
N ASP A 96 2.58 6.17 -15.12
CA ASP A 96 1.20 6.31 -15.60
C ASP A 96 0.11 5.54 -14.81
N GLY A 97 0.40 5.21 -13.56
CA GLY A 97 -0.52 4.52 -12.65
C GLY A 97 -0.30 3.02 -12.56
N GLU A 98 0.62 2.48 -13.36
CA GLU A 98 1.01 1.07 -13.34
C GLU A 98 2.37 0.87 -12.67
N ILE A 99 2.63 -0.32 -12.16
CA ILE A 99 3.91 -0.67 -11.56
C ILE A 99 4.94 -0.75 -12.69
N ASN A 100 5.97 0.09 -12.63
CA ASN A 100 7.06 0.09 -13.59
C ASN A 100 8.18 -0.87 -13.16
N ASP A 101 8.54 -0.85 -11.88
CA ASP A 101 9.55 -1.74 -11.32
C ASP A 101 9.34 -1.99 -9.82
N ILE A 102 9.85 -3.12 -9.37
CA ILE A 102 9.92 -3.53 -7.97
C ILE A 102 11.38 -3.81 -7.61
N THR A 103 11.89 -3.12 -6.61
CA THR A 103 13.25 -3.29 -6.12
C THR A 103 13.23 -3.82 -4.70
N PHE A 104 13.82 -4.97 -4.47
CA PHE A 104 14.04 -5.51 -3.13
C PHE A 104 15.30 -4.90 -2.52
N LEU A 105 15.20 -4.47 -1.27
CA LEU A 105 16.27 -3.81 -0.54
C LEU A 105 16.66 -4.65 0.69
N ASN A 106 17.98 -4.74 0.93
CA ASN A 106 18.59 -5.39 2.08
C ASN A 106 18.22 -6.89 2.23
N ALA A 107 19.07 -7.72 1.67
CA ALA A 107 19.05 -9.18 1.79
C ALA A 107 17.69 -9.82 1.44
N PRO A 108 17.24 -9.73 0.19
CA PRO A 108 16.06 -10.49 -0.25
C PRO A 108 16.36 -11.99 -0.18
N ILE A 109 15.37 -12.76 0.29
CA ILE A 109 15.35 -14.20 0.28
C ILE A 109 14.04 -14.61 -0.35
N GLY A 110 14.10 -15.32 -1.48
CA GLY A 110 12.92 -15.76 -2.19
C GLY A 110 13.27 -16.46 -3.48
N ASP A 111 12.26 -17.09 -4.05
CA ASP A 111 12.37 -17.84 -5.30
C ASP A 111 11.11 -17.60 -6.15
N VAL A 112 11.27 -17.81 -7.46
CA VAL A 112 10.16 -17.85 -8.40
C VAL A 112 9.78 -19.32 -8.60
N TYR A 113 8.59 -19.68 -8.18
CA TYR A 113 8.06 -21.03 -8.23
C TYR A 113 7.20 -21.22 -9.48
N PRO A 114 7.36 -22.30 -10.25
CA PRO A 114 6.35 -22.72 -11.20
C PRO A 114 5.00 -22.91 -10.50
N GLU A 115 3.89 -22.65 -11.19
CA GLU A 115 2.56 -22.70 -10.57
C GLU A 115 2.26 -24.06 -9.90
N ASN A 116 2.66 -25.15 -10.52
CA ASN A 116 2.45 -26.51 -10.01
C ASN A 116 3.33 -26.87 -8.82
N GLU A 117 4.38 -26.09 -8.54
CA GLU A 117 5.31 -26.38 -7.44
C GLU A 117 4.98 -25.59 -6.16
N LEU A 118 4.20 -24.49 -6.26
CA LEU A 118 3.76 -23.73 -5.09
C LEU A 118 2.34 -24.14 -4.68
N PRO A 119 2.16 -24.83 -3.55
CA PRO A 119 0.85 -25.22 -3.05
C PRO A 119 -0.07 -23.99 -2.83
N PHE A 120 -1.37 -24.16 -3.06
CA PHE A 120 -2.32 -23.05 -2.99
C PHE A 120 -2.34 -22.32 -1.64
N ASN A 121 -2.19 -23.06 -0.54
CA ASN A 121 -2.11 -22.50 0.81
C ASN A 121 -0.86 -21.64 1.05
N GLU A 122 0.18 -21.81 0.23
CA GLU A 122 1.40 -20.99 0.29
C GLU A 122 1.38 -19.75 -0.61
N ARG A 123 0.38 -19.66 -1.49
CA ARG A 123 0.15 -18.49 -2.36
C ARG A 123 -0.50 -17.33 -1.65
N THR A 124 -0.74 -17.44 -0.34
CA THR A 124 -1.34 -16.38 0.46
C THR A 124 -0.48 -16.04 1.66
N LEU A 125 -0.25 -14.74 1.88
CA LEU A 125 0.48 -14.25 3.04
C LEU A 125 -0.38 -14.32 4.30
N LYS A 126 0.24 -14.57 5.45
CA LYS A 126 -0.46 -14.60 6.74
C LYS A 126 -1.20 -13.27 7.00
N GLY A 127 -2.49 -13.36 7.21
CA GLY A 127 -3.38 -12.21 7.41
C GLY A 127 -4.10 -11.74 6.15
N PHE A 128 -3.95 -12.47 5.03
CA PHE A 128 -4.72 -12.22 3.81
C PHE A 128 -6.23 -12.30 4.08
N THR A 129 -6.96 -11.30 3.61
CA THR A 129 -8.42 -11.30 3.61
C THR A 129 -8.90 -10.46 2.42
N TRP A 130 -9.61 -11.09 1.49
CA TRP A 130 -10.22 -10.39 0.37
C TRP A 130 -11.62 -9.92 0.72
N ARG A 131 -11.79 -8.61 0.89
CA ARG A 131 -13.03 -7.97 1.34
C ARG A 131 -13.74 -7.21 0.22
N LYS A 132 -14.02 -7.91 -0.90
CA LYS A 132 -14.65 -7.27 -2.06
C LYS A 132 -15.98 -6.58 -1.71
N LYS A 133 -16.80 -7.22 -0.86
CA LYS A 133 -18.13 -6.70 -0.49
C LYS A 133 -18.08 -5.44 0.39
N GLU A 134 -16.95 -5.20 1.05
CA GLU A 134 -16.75 -4.04 1.93
C GLU A 134 -16.04 -2.89 1.19
N ARG A 135 -15.64 -3.11 -0.07
CA ARG A 135 -14.97 -2.09 -0.86
C ARG A 135 -15.99 -1.09 -1.39
N PRO A 136 -15.85 0.21 -1.09
CA PRO A 136 -16.70 1.23 -1.68
C PRO A 136 -16.47 1.28 -3.20
N GLU A 137 -17.55 1.21 -3.96
CA GLU A 137 -17.52 1.30 -5.44
C GLU A 137 -17.77 2.74 -5.90
N THR A 138 -18.46 3.52 -5.07
CA THR A 138 -18.79 4.93 -5.33
C THR A 138 -18.36 5.82 -4.18
N LEU A 139 -18.26 7.13 -4.44
CA LEU A 139 -17.97 8.11 -3.39
C LEU A 139 -19.03 8.07 -2.26
N ASN A 140 -20.28 7.78 -2.60
CA ASN A 140 -21.38 7.72 -1.62
C ASN A 140 -21.27 6.50 -0.68
N ASP A 141 -20.57 5.43 -1.11
CA ASP A 141 -20.37 4.25 -0.28
C ASP A 141 -19.33 4.48 0.83
N LEU A 142 -18.56 5.58 0.73
CA LEU A 142 -17.63 6.01 1.78
C LEU A 142 -18.35 6.62 2.99
N PHE A 143 -19.59 7.04 2.79
CA PHE A 143 -20.41 7.65 3.83
C PHE A 143 -21.53 6.68 4.21
N ASP A 144 -21.48 6.12 5.42
CA ASP A 144 -22.58 5.30 5.91
C ASP A 144 -23.83 6.17 6.01
N LYS A 145 -24.94 5.72 5.40
CA LYS A 145 -26.25 6.42 5.46
C LYS A 145 -26.77 6.61 6.89
N ASN A 146 -26.19 5.90 7.85
CA ASN A 146 -26.50 5.95 9.27
C ASN A 146 -25.48 6.75 10.09
N ASP A 147 -24.40 7.24 9.47
CA ASP A 147 -23.50 8.18 10.14
C ASP A 147 -24.23 9.49 10.35
N LYS A 148 -24.89 9.59 11.50
CA LYS A 148 -25.40 10.87 11.97
C LYS A 148 -24.19 11.77 12.16
N GLU A 149 -24.25 12.98 11.62
CA GLU A 149 -23.24 14.07 11.70
C GLU A 149 -22.67 14.26 13.12
N ASP A 150 -23.34 13.73 14.14
CA ASP A 150 -22.98 13.83 15.54
C ASP A 150 -21.91 12.83 16.02
N GLN A 151 -21.52 11.83 15.22
CA GLN A 151 -20.55 10.82 15.67
C GLN A 151 -19.08 11.19 15.45
N PHE A 152 -18.77 12.27 14.72
CA PHE A 152 -17.40 12.75 14.51
C PHE A 152 -17.14 14.19 14.97
N PRO A 153 -17.66 14.66 16.11
CA PRO A 153 -17.39 16.03 16.55
C PRO A 153 -15.94 16.27 16.99
N SER A 154 -15.17 15.20 17.18
CA SER A 154 -13.81 15.30 17.72
C SER A 154 -12.70 15.45 16.67
N ILE A 155 -12.90 14.99 15.44
CA ILE A 155 -11.86 15.06 14.40
C ILE A 155 -11.70 16.49 13.86
N LEU A 156 -12.78 17.26 13.77
CA LEU A 156 -12.75 18.66 13.34
C LEU A 156 -12.23 19.63 14.41
N LYS A 157 -12.08 19.19 15.66
CA LYS A 157 -11.58 19.99 16.79
C LYS A 157 -10.14 19.68 17.17
N PHE A 158 -9.42 18.88 16.42
CA PHE A 158 -8.00 18.67 16.67
C PHE A 158 -7.23 19.92 16.22
N LYS A 159 -7.12 20.90 17.12
CA LYS A 159 -6.11 21.95 16.99
C LYS A 159 -4.75 21.25 17.15
N TYR A 160 -3.96 21.25 16.08
CA TYR A 160 -2.54 20.97 16.21
C TYR A 160 -1.98 21.93 17.27
N PRO A 161 -1.20 21.45 18.24
CA PRO A 161 -0.48 22.36 19.10
C PRO A 161 0.43 23.20 18.19
N GLU A 162 0.24 24.51 18.21
CA GLU A 162 1.13 25.44 17.54
C GLU A 162 2.54 25.20 18.12
N LYS A 163 3.42 24.60 17.32
CA LYS A 163 4.83 24.61 17.63
C LYS A 163 5.25 26.06 17.55
N GLU A 164 5.49 26.69 18.69
CA GLU A 164 6.30 27.90 18.75
C GLU A 164 7.63 27.60 18.06
N ILE A 165 7.79 28.11 16.85
CA ILE A 165 9.09 28.12 16.18
C ILE A 165 9.86 29.23 16.89
N GLY A 166 10.61 28.87 17.92
CA GLY A 166 11.57 29.76 18.55
C GLY A 166 12.66 30.12 17.53
N ILE A 167 12.50 31.28 16.89
CA ILE A 167 13.58 31.88 16.10
C ILE A 167 14.58 32.40 17.12
N ALA A 168 15.71 31.70 17.26
CA ALA A 168 16.83 32.22 18.01
C ALA A 168 17.35 33.52 17.32
N PRO A 169 17.61 34.60 18.05
CA PRO A 169 18.16 35.79 17.44
C PRO A 169 19.57 35.49 16.93
N VAL A 170 19.83 35.84 15.68
CA VAL A 170 21.18 35.81 15.09
C VAL A 170 21.94 37.03 15.63
N ASN A 171 22.98 36.80 16.40
CA ASN A 171 24.01 37.81 16.77
C ASN A 171 25.01 37.95 15.64
#